data_1775784d19d241ac8cf6070141014b23
#
_entry.id   1775784d19d241ac8cf6070141014b23
#
_cell.length_a   1.000
_cell.length_b   1.000
_cell.length_c   1.000
_cell.angle_alpha   90.00
_cell.angle_beta   90.00
_cell.angle_gamma   90.00
#
_symmetry.space_group_name_H-M   'P 1'
#
loop_
_entity.id
_entity.type
_entity.pdbx_description
1 polymer ?
#
loop_
_entity_poly.entity_id
_entity_poly.type
_entity_poly.pdbx_seq_one_letter_code
_entity_poly.pdbx_strand_id
1 'polypeptide(L)'
;AVVLSESWCGDCTENVPVLAKLASLYPFLSVRIFPRDENLDIMDRYLTLGKRTIPVFVFFDEAGEEIGRFIERPPGAHAFMESARKKVEGLSAEEQKKAMYQARSDLRKLYRQGFYHETISMIRKILEKRYEPENS
;
A
#
# COMPACT_ATOMS: atom_id res chain seq x y z
N ALA A 1 12.56 4.51 -3.35
CA ALA A 1 11.57 3.80 -2.54
C ALA A 1 12.02 2.38 -2.25
N VAL A 2 11.77 1.94 -1.02
CA VAL A 2 11.92 0.54 -0.58
C VAL A 2 10.51 -0.04 -0.44
N VAL A 3 10.29 -1.21 -1.03
CA VAL A 3 8.98 -1.86 -1.07
C VAL A 3 9.07 -3.23 -0.41
N LEU A 4 8.19 -3.50 0.55
CA LEU A 4 7.96 -4.83 1.10
C LEU A 4 6.66 -5.36 0.49
N SER A 5 6.72 -6.52 -0.15
CA SER A 5 5.64 -7.07 -0.96
C SER A 5 5.67 -8.59 -0.99
N GLU A 6 4.57 -9.20 -1.42
CA GLU A 6 4.47 -10.63 -1.73
C GLU A 6 3.56 -10.84 -2.94
N SER A 7 3.86 -11.86 -3.74
CA SER A 7 3.10 -12.15 -4.96
C SER A 7 1.66 -12.59 -4.71
N TRP A 8 1.39 -13.20 -3.55
CA TRP A 8 0.05 -13.67 -3.17
C TRP A 8 -0.83 -12.58 -2.56
N CYS A 9 -0.30 -11.42 -2.27
CA CYS A 9 -1.02 -10.32 -1.63
C CYS A 9 -1.80 -9.52 -2.67
N GLY A 10 -3.13 -9.43 -2.50
CA GLY A 10 -4.00 -8.72 -3.43
C GLY A 10 -3.70 -7.22 -3.51
N ASP A 11 -3.49 -6.56 -2.39
CA ASP A 11 -3.14 -5.13 -2.36
C ASP A 11 -1.76 -4.86 -2.96
N CYS A 12 -0.82 -5.79 -2.81
CA CYS A 12 0.48 -5.72 -3.49
C CYS A 12 0.29 -5.78 -5.01
N THR A 13 -0.52 -6.71 -5.48
CA THR A 13 -0.81 -6.89 -6.91
C THR A 13 -1.45 -5.64 -7.53
N GLU A 14 -2.28 -4.94 -6.77
CA GLU A 14 -2.96 -3.73 -7.24
C GLU A 14 -2.08 -2.47 -7.14
N ASN A 15 -1.27 -2.32 -6.12
CA ASN A 15 -0.56 -1.07 -5.83
C ASN A 15 0.90 -1.04 -6.31
N VAL A 16 1.63 -2.15 -6.30
CA VAL A 16 3.02 -2.18 -6.76
C VAL A 16 3.16 -1.78 -8.22
N PRO A 17 2.30 -2.23 -9.15
CA PRO A 17 2.36 -1.78 -10.54
C PRO A 17 2.14 -0.28 -10.71
N VAL A 18 1.33 0.35 -9.87
CA VAL A 18 1.14 1.81 -9.88
C VAL A 18 2.45 2.52 -9.57
N LEU A 19 3.15 2.09 -8.52
CA LEU A 19 4.46 2.64 -8.16
C LEU A 19 5.49 2.39 -9.26
N ALA A 20 5.52 1.20 -9.83
CA ALA A 20 6.43 0.86 -10.93
C ALA A 20 6.19 1.74 -12.16
N LYS A 21 4.93 2.03 -12.48
CA LYS A 21 4.58 2.93 -13.59
C LYS A 21 5.05 4.36 -13.31
N LEU A 22 4.84 4.86 -12.11
CA LEU A 22 5.34 6.18 -11.71
C LEU A 22 6.87 6.25 -11.80
N ALA A 23 7.56 5.21 -11.35
CA ALA A 23 9.02 5.14 -11.44
C ALA A 23 9.50 5.15 -12.90
N SER A 24 8.75 4.56 -13.82
CA SER A 24 9.07 4.60 -15.25
C SER A 24 8.93 6.00 -15.86
N LEU A 25 8.12 6.86 -15.26
CA LEU A 25 7.86 8.22 -15.73
C LEU A 25 8.75 9.27 -15.06
N TYR A 26 9.25 8.98 -13.86
CA TYR A 26 10.07 9.92 -13.08
C TYR A 26 11.49 9.37 -12.90
N PRO A 27 12.48 9.88 -13.66
CA PRO A 27 13.85 9.37 -13.60
C PRO A 27 14.52 9.46 -12.21
N PHE A 28 14.06 10.38 -11.36
CA PHE A 28 14.55 10.53 -10.00
C PHE A 28 14.01 9.49 -9.01
N LEU A 29 12.95 8.76 -9.38
CA LEU A 29 12.34 7.74 -8.52
C LEU A 29 12.91 6.37 -8.82
N SER A 30 13.71 5.85 -7.91
CA SER A 30 14.27 4.50 -7.95
C SER A 30 13.49 3.60 -6.99
N VAL A 31 13.16 2.39 -7.42
CA VAL A 31 12.35 1.44 -6.63
C VAL A 31 13.13 0.15 -6.41
N ARG A 32 13.19 -0.31 -5.16
CA ARG A 32 13.74 -1.60 -4.75
C ARG A 32 12.67 -2.42 -4.06
N ILE A 33 12.37 -3.60 -4.59
CA ILE A 33 11.33 -4.49 -4.08
C ILE A 33 11.97 -5.66 -3.34
N PHE A 34 11.51 -5.88 -2.10
CA PHE A 34 11.96 -6.97 -1.24
C PHE A 34 10.78 -7.87 -0.90
N PRO A 35 10.84 -9.18 -1.20
CA PRO A 35 9.88 -10.13 -0.67
C PRO A 35 9.90 -10.11 0.85
N ARG A 36 8.72 -9.92 1.47
CA ARG A 36 8.60 -9.75 2.93
C ARG A 36 9.18 -10.92 3.71
N ASP A 37 8.79 -12.14 3.33
CA ASP A 37 9.11 -13.34 4.11
C ASP A 37 10.58 -13.76 4.00
N GLU A 38 11.27 -13.28 2.96
CA GLU A 38 12.71 -13.48 2.77
C GLU A 38 13.56 -12.34 3.37
N ASN A 39 12.92 -11.26 3.84
CA ASN A 39 13.58 -10.04 4.32
C ASN A 39 12.92 -9.52 5.59
N LEU A 40 12.72 -10.38 6.58
CA LEU A 40 12.05 -10.02 7.84
C LEU A 40 12.83 -8.97 8.64
N ASP A 41 14.14 -8.93 8.51
CA ASP A 41 14.99 -7.89 9.10
C ASP A 41 14.65 -6.50 8.58
N ILE A 42 14.34 -6.38 7.28
CA ILE A 42 13.88 -5.14 6.69
C ILE A 42 12.41 -4.87 7.07
N MET A 43 11.55 -5.88 6.91
CA MET A 43 10.13 -5.76 7.22
C MET A 43 9.88 -5.27 8.65
N ASP A 44 10.63 -5.78 9.62
CA ASP A 44 10.43 -5.46 11.03
C ASP A 44 10.85 -4.03 11.41
N ARG A 45 11.52 -3.32 10.51
CA ARG A 45 11.78 -1.87 10.63
C ARG A 45 10.56 -1.02 10.24
N TYR A 46 9.59 -1.60 9.52
CA TYR A 46 8.46 -0.87 8.93
C TYR A 46 7.12 -1.53 9.26
N LEU A 47 6.97 -1.97 10.50
CA LEU A 47 5.73 -2.54 11.00
C LEU A 47 4.63 -1.48 11.07
N THR A 48 3.40 -1.91 10.87
CA THR A 48 2.20 -1.08 11.04
C THR A 48 1.41 -1.61 12.23
N LEU A 49 1.34 -0.84 13.30
CA LEU A 49 0.70 -1.26 14.56
C LEU A 49 1.23 -2.62 15.05
N GLY A 50 2.54 -2.84 14.94
CA GLY A 50 3.20 -4.08 15.32
C GLY A 50 3.00 -5.25 14.37
N LYS A 51 2.37 -5.03 13.22
CA LYS A 51 2.08 -6.08 12.23
C LYS A 51 2.93 -5.93 10.98
N ARG A 52 3.23 -7.06 10.35
CA ARG A 52 3.92 -7.15 9.06
C ARG A 52 2.97 -6.91 7.89
N THR A 53 2.29 -5.77 7.91
CA THR A 53 1.34 -5.36 6.87
C THR A 53 2.08 -5.06 5.57
N ILE A 54 1.56 -5.53 4.46
CA ILE A 54 2.06 -5.29 3.10
C ILE A 54 0.92 -4.94 2.13
N PRO A 55 1.21 -4.20 1.03
CA PRO A 55 2.51 -3.62 0.71
C PRO A 55 2.86 -2.44 1.62
N VAL A 56 4.14 -2.19 1.81
CA VAL A 56 4.64 -0.94 2.38
C VAL A 56 5.63 -0.34 1.40
N PHE A 57 5.41 0.91 1.02
CA PHE A 57 6.34 1.69 0.22
C PHE A 57 6.94 2.76 1.12
N VAL A 58 8.23 2.68 1.36
CA VAL A 58 8.95 3.66 2.17
C VAL A 58 9.78 4.54 1.24
N PHE A 59 9.53 5.84 1.28
CA PHE A 59 10.20 6.81 0.40
C PHE A 59 11.28 7.55 1.15
N PHE A 60 12.43 7.69 0.49
CA PHE A 60 13.60 8.39 1.03
C PHE A 60 14.05 9.47 0.07
N ASP A 61 14.61 10.55 0.62
CA ASP A 61 15.32 11.56 -0.17
C ASP A 61 16.76 11.14 -0.50
N GLU A 62 17.50 12.01 -1.16
CA GLU A 62 18.90 11.74 -1.55
C GLU A 62 19.84 11.60 -0.36
N ALA A 63 19.49 12.20 0.78
CA ALA A 63 20.27 12.07 2.02
C ALA A 63 19.97 10.79 2.78
N GLY A 64 19.01 9.97 2.32
CA GLY A 64 18.58 8.76 2.99
C GLY A 64 17.58 9.01 4.10
N GLU A 65 17.00 10.20 4.19
CA GLU A 65 15.96 10.52 5.16
C GLU A 65 14.58 10.07 4.66
N GLU A 66 13.80 9.43 5.53
CA GLU A 66 12.45 9.01 5.19
C GLU A 66 11.53 10.22 5.03
N ILE A 67 10.85 10.32 3.88
CA ILE A 67 9.91 11.40 3.58
C ILE A 67 8.43 10.99 3.69
N GLY A 68 8.15 9.70 3.73
CA GLY A 68 6.79 9.19 3.92
C GLY A 68 6.63 7.73 3.55
N ARG A 69 5.46 7.18 3.87
CA ARG A 69 5.10 5.79 3.60
C ARG A 69 3.71 5.69 2.98
N PHE A 70 3.57 4.76 2.04
CA PHE A 70 2.28 4.23 1.62
C PHE A 70 2.12 2.86 2.28
N ILE A 71 1.00 2.65 2.98
CA ILE A 71 0.77 1.44 3.77
C ILE A 71 -0.48 0.73 3.28
N GLU A 72 -0.32 -0.49 2.83
CA GLU A 72 -1.35 -1.48 2.48
C GLU A 72 -2.21 -1.08 1.28
N ARG A 73 -3.05 -0.06 1.41
CA ARG A 73 -4.04 0.34 0.39
C ARG A 73 -4.44 1.80 0.55
N PRO A 74 -5.04 2.43 -0.48
CA PRO A 74 -5.49 3.81 -0.37
C PRO A 74 -6.72 3.95 0.55
N PRO A 75 -7.04 5.18 0.99
CA PRO A 75 -8.09 5.42 2.00
C PRO A 75 -9.46 4.83 1.64
N GLY A 76 -9.90 4.96 0.39
CA GLY A 76 -11.18 4.40 -0.05
C GLY A 76 -11.22 2.88 0.04
N ALA A 77 -10.12 2.22 -0.26
CA ALA A 77 -9.99 0.76 -0.12
C ALA A 77 -9.99 0.33 1.35
N HIS A 78 -9.34 1.08 2.24
CA HIS A 78 -9.41 0.85 3.68
C HIS A 78 -10.84 0.95 4.20
N ALA A 79 -11.56 2.01 3.84
CA ALA A 79 -12.94 2.24 4.24
C ALA A 79 -13.87 1.12 3.74
N PHE A 80 -13.69 0.68 2.50
CA PHE A 80 -14.45 -0.42 1.93
C PHE A 80 -14.23 -1.73 2.70
N MET A 81 -12.99 -2.09 2.98
CA MET A 81 -12.67 -3.33 3.70
C MET A 81 -13.11 -3.28 5.16
N GLU A 82 -13.01 -2.14 5.81
CA GLU A 82 -13.52 -1.95 7.17
C GLU A 82 -15.05 -2.13 7.21
N SER A 83 -15.77 -1.53 6.28
CA SER A 83 -17.22 -1.70 6.13
C SER A 83 -17.59 -3.18 5.90
N ALA A 84 -16.83 -3.88 5.05
CA ALA A 84 -17.05 -5.29 4.80
C ALA A 84 -16.86 -6.15 6.06
N ARG A 85 -15.85 -5.86 6.88
CA ARG A 85 -15.62 -6.55 8.16
C ARG A 85 -16.76 -6.33 9.14
N LYS A 86 -17.26 -5.10 9.24
CA LYS A 86 -18.39 -4.78 10.12
C LYS A 86 -19.66 -5.52 9.74
N LYS A 87 -19.94 -5.68 8.44
CA LYS A 87 -21.11 -6.39 7.94
C LYS A 87 -21.14 -7.88 8.26
N VAL A 88 -19.97 -8.47 8.52
CA VAL A 88 -19.86 -9.92 8.81
C VAL A 88 -19.76 -10.22 10.30
N GLU A 89 -19.76 -9.22 11.15
CA GLU A 89 -19.80 -9.40 12.61
C GLU A 89 -21.05 -10.19 13.00
N GLY A 90 -20.86 -11.21 13.83
CA GLY A 90 -21.94 -12.10 14.27
C GLY A 90 -22.27 -13.25 13.33
N LEU A 91 -21.69 -13.33 12.15
CA LEU A 91 -21.82 -14.47 11.26
C LEU A 91 -20.90 -15.62 11.70
N SER A 92 -21.19 -16.85 11.23
CA SER A 92 -20.31 -17.99 11.45
C SER A 92 -18.94 -17.75 10.78
N ALA A 93 -17.90 -18.45 11.24
CA ALA A 93 -16.56 -18.35 10.67
C ALA A 93 -16.54 -18.67 9.17
N GLU A 94 -17.33 -19.66 8.74
CA GLU A 94 -17.44 -20.03 7.33
C GLU A 94 -18.12 -18.95 6.50
N GLU A 95 -19.21 -18.36 6.99
CA GLU A 95 -19.93 -17.27 6.34
C GLU A 95 -19.05 -16.00 6.25
N GLN A 96 -18.30 -15.69 7.32
CA GLN A 96 -17.35 -14.58 7.32
C GLN A 96 -16.27 -14.76 6.25
N LYS A 97 -15.69 -15.96 6.16
CA LYS A 97 -14.66 -16.29 5.17
C LYS A 97 -15.17 -16.09 3.74
N LYS A 98 -16.36 -16.58 3.45
CA LYS A 98 -17.01 -16.47 2.15
C LYS A 98 -17.29 -15.00 1.79
N ALA A 99 -17.86 -14.25 2.73
CA ALA A 99 -18.17 -12.83 2.54
C ALA A 99 -16.91 -11.99 2.34
N MET A 100 -15.84 -12.27 3.09
CA MET A 100 -14.56 -11.55 2.93
C MET A 100 -13.84 -11.90 1.63
N TYR A 101 -13.97 -13.12 1.15
CA TYR A 101 -13.49 -13.51 -0.18
C TYR A 101 -14.19 -12.69 -1.27
N GLN A 102 -15.51 -12.57 -1.19
CA GLN A 102 -16.31 -11.76 -2.12
C GLN A 102 -15.92 -10.28 -2.03
N ALA A 103 -15.73 -9.76 -0.82
CA ALA A 103 -15.31 -8.38 -0.62
C ALA A 103 -13.97 -8.08 -1.29
N ARG A 104 -12.99 -8.99 -1.21
CA ARG A 104 -11.71 -8.83 -1.90
C ARG A 104 -11.86 -8.84 -3.42
N SER A 105 -12.75 -9.66 -3.95
CA SER A 105 -13.07 -9.68 -5.37
C SER A 105 -13.69 -8.35 -5.83
N ASP A 106 -14.62 -7.82 -5.05
CA ASP A 106 -15.27 -6.53 -5.31
C ASP A 106 -14.27 -5.37 -5.21
N LEU A 107 -13.36 -5.44 -4.25
CA LEU A 107 -12.31 -4.43 -4.07
C LEU A 107 -11.44 -4.28 -5.32
N ARG A 108 -11.09 -5.38 -5.98
CA ARG A 108 -10.32 -5.34 -7.23
C ARG A 108 -11.02 -4.54 -8.32
N LYS A 109 -12.33 -4.66 -8.41
CA LYS A 109 -13.13 -3.89 -9.37
C LYS A 109 -13.12 -2.40 -9.02
N LEU A 110 -13.22 -2.08 -7.73
CA LEU A 110 -13.20 -0.71 -7.23
C LEU A 110 -11.85 -0.02 -7.45
N TYR A 111 -10.75 -0.74 -7.42
CA TYR A 111 -9.45 -0.20 -7.80
C TYR A 111 -9.48 0.38 -9.21
N ARG A 112 -10.03 -0.36 -10.16
CA ARG A 112 -10.17 0.08 -11.56
C ARG A 112 -11.13 1.25 -11.72
N GLN A 113 -12.10 1.38 -10.82
CA GLN A 113 -13.12 2.43 -10.86
C GLN A 113 -12.67 3.75 -10.20
N GLY A 114 -11.55 3.75 -9.46
CA GLY A 114 -11.09 5.00 -8.86
C GLY A 114 -9.98 4.88 -7.82
N PHE A 115 -9.81 3.75 -7.16
CA PHE A 115 -8.83 3.65 -6.07
C PHE A 115 -7.37 3.75 -6.55
N TYR A 116 -7.08 3.41 -7.80
CA TYR A 116 -5.77 3.66 -8.39
C TYR A 116 -5.41 5.15 -8.37
N HIS A 117 -6.38 6.03 -8.59
CA HIS A 117 -6.17 7.47 -8.52
C HIS A 117 -5.81 7.94 -7.10
N GLU A 118 -6.42 7.32 -6.09
CA GLU A 118 -6.09 7.61 -4.70
C GLU A 118 -4.65 7.18 -4.36
N THR A 119 -4.23 6.02 -4.82
CA THR A 119 -2.84 5.54 -4.65
C THR A 119 -1.85 6.50 -5.31
N ILE A 120 -2.11 6.90 -6.55
CA ILE A 120 -1.28 7.89 -7.26
C ILE A 120 -1.21 9.20 -6.49
N SER A 121 -2.36 9.69 -6.01
CA SER A 121 -2.43 10.94 -5.25
C SER A 121 -1.62 10.87 -3.96
N MET A 122 -1.70 9.76 -3.23
CA MET A 122 -0.92 9.57 -1.99
C MET A 122 0.59 9.56 -2.26
N ILE A 123 1.03 8.83 -3.28
CA ILE A 123 2.45 8.77 -3.66
C ILE A 123 2.95 10.15 -4.09
N ARG A 124 2.17 10.85 -4.90
CA ARG A 124 2.52 12.22 -5.32
C ARG A 124 2.67 13.17 -4.15
N LYS A 125 1.78 13.15 -3.18
CA LYS A 125 1.88 13.97 -1.98
C LYS A 125 3.15 13.68 -1.18
N ILE A 126 3.56 12.42 -1.09
CA ILE A 126 4.80 12.04 -0.41
C ILE A 126 6.00 12.62 -1.18
N LEU A 127 6.03 12.45 -2.50
CA LEU A 127 7.13 12.95 -3.33
C LEU A 127 7.20 14.48 -3.36
N GLU A 128 6.07 15.16 -3.29
CA GLU A 128 6.00 16.63 -3.26
C GLU A 128 6.65 17.22 -2.01
N LYS A 129 6.63 16.52 -0.87
CA LYS A 129 7.29 16.97 0.37
C LYS A 129 8.78 17.27 0.20
N ARG A 130 9.43 16.59 -0.74
CA ARG A 130 10.84 16.84 -1.08
C ARG A 130 11.07 18.26 -1.61
N TYR A 131 10.05 18.85 -2.22
CA TYR A 131 10.14 20.15 -2.90
C TYR A 131 9.49 21.28 -2.10
N GLU A 132 8.89 20.98 -0.95
CA GLU A 132 8.44 22.04 -0.07
C GLU A 132 9.64 22.77 0.50
N PRO A 133 9.74 24.10 0.29
CA PRO A 133 10.80 24.86 0.94
C PRO A 133 10.62 24.71 2.45
N GLU A 134 11.70 24.42 3.15
CA GLU A 134 11.71 24.47 4.61
C GLU A 134 11.10 25.81 5.00
N ASN A 135 9.97 25.79 5.70
CA ASN A 135 9.38 26.99 6.26
C ASN A 135 10.36 27.54 7.27
N SER A 136 11.09 28.52 6.78
CA SER A 136 12.01 29.30 7.59
C SER A 136 11.25 30.07 8.67
#